data_651dcb547ee985d005a9b7df62063a5b
#
_entry.id   651dcb547ee985d005a9b7df62063a5b
#
_cell.length_a   1.000
_cell.length_b   1.000
_cell.length_c   1.000
_cell.angle_alpha   90.00
_cell.angle_beta   90.00
_cell.angle_gamma   90.00
#
_symmetry.space_group_name_H-M   'P 1'
#
loop_
_entity.id
_entity.type
_entity.pdbx_description
1 polymer ?
#
loop_
_entity_poly.entity_id
_entity_poly.type
_entity_poly.pdbx_seq_one_letter_code
_entity_poly.pdbx_strand_id
1 'polypeptide(L)'
;MINIAVIGYGYWGPNLVRNLINSNKFNVKAVFDLDQQKTQVISKTHPNIEINKSFTELISDNSIDAIAIVTPISTHYKLALDCLNAGKHVFVEKPLSDSSSKCQKLIDLADLKKLVLFVDHTFPYTEAVKKVKELIDSDHLGKILYFDSTRINLGLFQFDSNVIWDLAIHDLSIIINLFNEMPI
;
A
#
# COMPACT_ATOMS: atom_id res chain seq x y z
N MET A 1 17.35 -10.45 -1.75
CA MET A 1 16.03 -10.55 -1.11
C MET A 1 15.88 -9.31 -0.25
N ILE A 2 14.75 -8.62 -0.33
CA ILE A 2 14.50 -7.39 0.42
C ILE A 2 13.99 -7.76 1.81
N ASN A 3 14.66 -7.30 2.85
CA ASN A 3 14.18 -7.45 4.22
C ASN A 3 13.10 -6.40 4.50
N ILE A 4 11.89 -6.85 4.76
CA ILE A 4 10.74 -5.98 4.97
C ILE A 4 10.12 -6.20 6.35
N ALA A 5 9.71 -5.12 6.99
CA ALA A 5 8.87 -5.20 8.17
C ALA A 5 7.46 -4.67 7.86
N VAL A 6 6.46 -5.14 8.59
CA VAL A 6 5.06 -4.76 8.40
C VAL A 6 4.55 -4.06 9.65
N ILE A 7 3.94 -2.88 9.45
CA ILE A 7 3.29 -2.09 10.49
C ILE A 7 1.78 -2.17 10.28
N GLY A 8 1.08 -2.67 11.27
CA GLY A 8 -0.36 -2.94 11.23
C GLY A 8 -0.67 -4.39 10.86
N TYR A 9 -1.40 -5.06 11.74
CA TYR A 9 -1.88 -6.42 11.53
C TYR A 9 -3.39 -6.50 11.73
N GLY A 10 -4.07 -5.51 11.15
CA GLY A 10 -5.53 -5.44 11.09
C GLY A 10 -6.11 -6.36 10.02
N TYR A 11 -7.15 -5.91 9.33
CA TYR A 11 -7.86 -6.70 8.32
C TYR A 11 -6.96 -7.14 7.14
N TRP A 12 -6.16 -6.22 6.59
CA TRP A 12 -5.29 -6.49 5.44
C TRP A 12 -3.90 -7.03 5.80
N GLY A 13 -3.42 -6.77 7.02
CA GLY A 13 -2.09 -7.19 7.47
C GLY A 13 -1.79 -8.67 7.25
N PRO A 14 -2.66 -9.61 7.67
CA PRO A 14 -2.46 -11.05 7.43
C PRO A 14 -2.34 -11.41 5.95
N ASN A 15 -3.11 -10.77 5.08
CA ASN A 15 -3.07 -11.01 3.63
C ASN A 15 -1.74 -10.55 3.03
N LEU A 16 -1.30 -9.35 3.40
CA LEU A 16 -0.02 -8.81 2.93
C LEU A 16 1.15 -9.66 3.41
N VAL A 17 1.22 -9.98 4.71
CA VAL A 17 2.28 -10.82 5.27
C VAL A 17 2.35 -12.17 4.56
N ARG A 18 1.21 -12.85 4.36
CA ARG A 18 1.16 -14.10 3.61
C ARG A 18 1.72 -13.96 2.19
N ASN A 19 1.35 -12.91 1.47
CA ASN A 19 1.81 -12.68 0.11
C ASN A 19 3.32 -12.36 0.06
N LEU A 20 3.81 -11.58 1.01
CA LEU A 20 5.25 -11.29 1.13
C LEU A 20 6.06 -12.56 1.42
N ILE A 21 5.60 -13.41 2.34
CA ILE A 21 6.23 -14.69 2.66
C ILE A 21 6.27 -15.62 1.44
N ASN A 22 5.17 -15.67 0.69
CA ASN A 22 5.07 -16.52 -0.51
C ASN A 22 5.90 -15.98 -1.69
N SER A 23 6.36 -14.74 -1.61
CA SER A 23 7.24 -14.16 -2.62
C SER A 23 8.70 -14.49 -2.33
N ASN A 24 9.40 -15.04 -3.32
CA ASN A 24 10.84 -15.30 -3.20
C ASN A 24 11.71 -14.02 -3.25
N LYS A 25 11.10 -12.85 -3.34
CA LYS A 25 11.78 -11.55 -3.40
C LYS A 25 11.89 -10.87 -2.04
N PHE A 26 11.05 -11.23 -1.08
CA PHE A 26 10.96 -10.60 0.23
C PHE A 26 11.29 -11.57 1.35
N ASN A 27 11.87 -11.02 2.41
CA ASN A 27 12.04 -11.68 3.70
C ASN A 27 11.34 -10.84 4.77
N VAL A 28 10.23 -11.33 5.31
CA VAL A 28 9.50 -10.63 6.37
C VAL A 28 10.25 -10.82 7.68
N LYS A 29 10.96 -9.79 8.10
CA LYS A 29 11.81 -9.78 9.31
C LYS A 29 10.99 -9.59 10.58
N ALA A 30 10.08 -8.61 10.55
CA ALA A 30 9.34 -8.22 11.73
C ALA A 30 7.92 -7.75 11.39
N VAL A 31 7.03 -7.84 12.38
CA VAL A 31 5.70 -7.23 12.36
C VAL A 31 5.51 -6.42 13.64
N PHE A 32 4.90 -5.24 13.50
CA PHE A 32 4.52 -4.37 14.58
C PHE A 32 3.03 -4.03 14.51
N ASP A 33 2.34 -4.15 15.63
CA ASP A 33 0.98 -3.62 15.83
C ASP A 33 0.86 -3.13 17.28
N LEU A 34 0.06 -2.07 17.49
CA LEU A 34 -0.23 -1.56 18.82
C LEU A 34 -1.05 -2.56 19.65
N ASP A 35 -1.86 -3.38 18.99
CA ASP A 35 -2.64 -4.43 19.60
C ASP A 35 -1.82 -5.73 19.69
N GLN A 36 -1.33 -6.02 20.88
CA GLN A 36 -0.53 -7.21 21.14
C GLN A 36 -1.29 -8.53 20.89
N GLN A 37 -2.61 -8.55 20.96
CA GLN A 37 -3.39 -9.77 20.70
C GLN A 37 -3.28 -10.16 19.22
N LYS A 38 -3.25 -9.18 18.30
CA LYS A 38 -3.06 -9.43 16.87
C LYS A 38 -1.67 -10.01 16.59
N THR A 39 -0.64 -9.52 17.25
CA THR A 39 0.72 -10.00 17.05
C THR A 39 0.96 -11.42 17.61
N GLN A 40 0.22 -11.84 18.64
CA GLN A 40 0.28 -13.21 19.14
C GLN A 40 -0.14 -14.26 18.10
N VAL A 41 -1.01 -13.90 17.17
CA VAL A 41 -1.40 -14.81 16.07
C VAL A 41 -0.20 -15.08 15.17
N ILE A 42 0.61 -14.06 14.88
CA ILE A 42 1.81 -14.19 14.04
C ILE A 42 2.82 -15.11 14.68
N SER A 43 3.12 -14.93 15.96
CA SER A 43 4.12 -15.76 16.65
C SER A 43 3.77 -17.25 16.66
N LYS A 44 2.48 -17.57 16.57
CA LYS A 44 2.02 -18.98 16.46
C LYS A 44 2.09 -19.50 15.03
N THR A 45 1.77 -18.70 14.04
CA THR A 45 1.69 -19.10 12.63
C THR A 45 3.02 -18.95 11.89
N HIS A 46 3.84 -17.99 12.30
CA HIS A 46 5.13 -17.65 11.70
C HIS A 46 6.20 -17.38 12.76
N PRO A 47 6.68 -18.40 13.50
CA PRO A 47 7.57 -18.22 14.65
C PRO A 47 8.93 -17.57 14.30
N ASN A 48 9.31 -17.55 13.03
CA ASN A 48 10.54 -16.91 12.55
C ASN A 48 10.40 -15.42 12.30
N ILE A 49 9.18 -14.86 12.40
CA ILE A 49 8.94 -13.43 12.25
C ILE A 49 9.03 -12.79 13.64
N GLU A 50 9.88 -11.79 13.76
CA GLU A 50 10.01 -11.05 15.00
C GLU A 50 8.76 -10.19 15.27
N ILE A 51 8.27 -10.23 16.51
CA ILE A 51 7.24 -9.30 16.97
C ILE A 51 7.94 -8.11 17.60
N ASN A 52 8.01 -7.00 16.86
CA ASN A 52 8.62 -5.80 17.38
C ASN A 52 7.65 -5.06 18.31
N LYS A 53 8.16 -4.53 19.41
CA LYS A 53 7.38 -3.82 20.43
C LYS A 53 7.46 -2.31 20.30
N SER A 54 8.36 -1.80 19.45
CA SER A 54 8.63 -0.38 19.30
C SER A 54 8.75 0.00 17.82
N PHE A 55 7.94 0.96 17.38
CA PHE A 55 8.05 1.53 16.04
C PHE A 55 9.43 2.16 15.81
N THR A 56 9.96 2.87 16.82
CA THR A 56 11.26 3.53 16.72
C THR A 56 12.40 2.54 16.53
N GLU A 57 12.38 1.43 17.26
CA GLU A 57 13.38 0.37 17.10
C GLU A 57 13.31 -0.24 15.70
N LEU A 58 12.10 -0.52 15.23
CA LEU A 58 11.87 -1.13 13.91
C LEU A 58 12.42 -0.28 12.77
N ILE A 59 12.17 1.04 12.76
CA ILE A 59 12.68 1.92 11.71
C ILE A 59 14.19 2.20 11.83
N SER A 60 14.76 2.01 13.01
CA SER A 60 16.21 2.18 13.27
C SER A 60 17.02 0.92 12.96
N ASP A 61 16.39 -0.23 12.75
CA ASP A 61 17.09 -1.47 12.44
C ASP A 61 17.67 -1.44 11.02
N ASN A 62 18.99 -1.40 10.92
CA ASN A 62 19.71 -1.39 9.65
C ASN A 62 19.58 -2.69 8.85
N SER A 63 19.10 -3.77 9.45
CA SER A 63 18.83 -5.03 8.74
C SER A 63 17.50 -5.03 7.98
N ILE A 64 16.67 -3.99 8.15
CA ILE A 64 15.40 -3.80 7.46
C ILE A 64 15.59 -2.79 6.33
N ASP A 65 15.27 -3.18 5.11
CA ASP A 65 15.38 -2.33 3.91
C ASP A 65 14.10 -1.53 3.66
N ALA A 66 12.94 -2.14 3.93
CA ALA A 66 11.63 -1.59 3.58
C ALA A 66 10.61 -1.77 4.71
N ILE A 67 9.65 -0.86 4.75
CA ILE A 67 8.51 -0.92 5.68
C ILE A 67 7.21 -0.96 4.87
N ALA A 68 6.34 -1.92 5.20
CA ALA A 68 4.98 -1.96 4.70
C ALA A 68 4.02 -1.41 5.77
N ILE A 69 3.24 -0.40 5.42
CA ILE A 69 2.28 0.30 6.31
C ILE A 69 0.87 -0.13 5.95
N VAL A 70 0.19 -0.84 6.88
CA VAL A 70 -1.15 -1.43 6.71
C VAL A 70 -2.02 -1.04 7.90
N THR A 71 -2.01 0.23 8.22
CA THR A 71 -2.68 0.84 9.37
C THR A 71 -3.88 1.70 8.90
N PRO A 72 -4.67 2.30 9.79
CA PRO A 72 -5.69 3.28 9.38
C PRO A 72 -5.10 4.48 8.64
N ILE A 73 -5.86 5.03 7.67
CA ILE A 73 -5.44 6.12 6.77
C ILE A 73 -4.88 7.34 7.52
N SER A 74 -5.48 7.68 8.67
CA SER A 74 -5.07 8.81 9.50
C SER A 74 -3.61 8.75 9.96
N THR A 75 -3.01 7.56 9.94
CA THR A 75 -1.62 7.32 10.38
C THR A 75 -0.62 7.24 9.24
N HIS A 76 -1.07 7.01 7.99
CA HIS A 76 -0.21 6.75 6.83
C HIS A 76 0.85 7.82 6.62
N TYR A 77 0.43 9.10 6.58
CA TYR A 77 1.35 10.21 6.34
C TYR A 77 2.50 10.25 7.35
N LYS A 78 2.16 10.18 8.65
CA LYS A 78 3.17 10.29 9.72
C LYS A 78 4.13 9.11 9.69
N LEU A 79 3.61 7.90 9.57
CA LEU A 79 4.42 6.68 9.54
C LEU A 79 5.33 6.64 8.30
N ALA A 80 4.78 6.98 7.11
CA ALA A 80 5.56 7.03 5.88
C ALA A 80 6.67 8.08 5.96
N LEU A 81 6.37 9.27 6.50
CA LEU A 81 7.35 10.34 6.70
C LEU A 81 8.51 9.89 7.60
N ASP A 82 8.18 9.25 8.72
CA ASP A 82 9.20 8.76 9.67
C ASP A 82 10.05 7.65 9.06
N CYS A 83 9.44 6.71 8.33
CA CYS A 83 10.15 5.63 7.63
C CYS A 83 11.11 6.18 6.56
N LEU A 84 10.63 7.11 5.71
CA LEU A 84 11.47 7.75 4.70
C LEU A 84 12.62 8.54 5.34
N ASN A 85 12.36 9.25 6.45
CA ASN A 85 13.41 9.95 7.18
C ASN A 85 14.47 9.01 7.75
N ALA A 86 14.06 7.83 8.19
CA ALA A 86 14.96 6.77 8.66
C ALA A 86 15.68 6.02 7.51
N GLY A 87 15.45 6.42 6.25
CA GLY A 87 16.13 5.81 5.09
C GLY A 87 15.52 4.48 4.64
N LYS A 88 14.25 4.21 4.99
CA LYS A 88 13.55 2.98 4.59
C LYS A 88 12.73 3.21 3.33
N HIS A 89 12.73 2.24 2.41
CA HIS A 89 11.72 2.15 1.36
C HIS A 89 10.33 1.95 1.99
N VAL A 90 9.29 2.51 1.39
CA VAL A 90 7.93 2.48 1.94
C VAL A 90 6.96 1.88 0.93
N PHE A 91 6.27 0.85 1.37
CA PHE A 91 5.03 0.36 0.80
C PHE A 91 3.89 0.78 1.72
N VAL A 92 2.84 1.40 1.20
CA VAL A 92 1.73 1.87 2.03
C VAL A 92 0.39 1.52 1.40
N GLU A 93 -0.55 1.08 2.23
CA GLU A 93 -1.94 0.88 1.81
C GLU A 93 -2.56 2.18 1.29
N LYS A 94 -3.49 2.00 0.37
CA LYS A 94 -4.28 3.12 -0.17
C LYS A 94 -5.27 3.67 0.89
N PRO A 95 -5.60 4.94 0.79
CA PRO A 95 -4.90 6.00 0.08
C PRO A 95 -3.62 6.41 0.80
N LEU A 96 -2.64 6.94 0.08
CA LEU A 96 -1.36 7.40 0.67
C LEU A 96 -1.57 8.40 1.80
N SER A 97 -2.52 9.30 1.63
CA SER A 97 -2.91 10.32 2.62
C SER A 97 -4.28 10.89 2.25
N ASP A 98 -4.88 11.60 3.17
CA ASP A 98 -6.09 12.41 3.04
C ASP A 98 -5.86 13.80 2.43
N SER A 99 -4.66 14.08 1.94
CA SER A 99 -4.27 15.41 1.46
C SER A 99 -3.22 15.32 0.35
N SER A 100 -3.50 15.95 -0.79
CA SER A 100 -2.57 16.04 -1.91
C SER A 100 -1.24 16.71 -1.52
N SER A 101 -1.28 17.74 -0.69
CA SER A 101 -0.07 18.42 -0.21
C SER A 101 0.80 17.52 0.67
N LYS A 102 0.19 16.65 1.48
CA LYS A 102 0.91 15.65 2.26
C LYS A 102 1.52 14.59 1.34
N CYS A 103 0.76 14.13 0.33
CA CYS A 103 1.26 13.19 -0.66
C CYS A 103 2.49 13.75 -1.38
N GLN A 104 2.42 15.01 -1.85
CA GLN A 104 3.55 15.64 -2.55
C GLN A 104 4.80 15.72 -1.68
N LYS A 105 4.66 16.07 -0.40
CA LYS A 105 5.80 16.08 0.55
C LYS A 105 6.46 14.72 0.71
N LEU A 106 5.69 13.64 0.71
CA LEU A 106 6.24 12.28 0.79
C LEU A 106 6.97 11.90 -0.49
N ILE A 107 6.40 12.27 -1.65
CA ILE A 107 7.02 12.04 -2.98
C ILE A 107 8.34 12.78 -3.07
N ASP A 108 8.34 14.08 -2.79
CA ASP A 108 9.55 14.93 -2.84
C ASP A 108 10.65 14.39 -1.89
N LEU A 109 10.26 13.92 -0.70
CA LEU A 109 11.22 13.34 0.25
C LEU A 109 11.78 11.99 -0.24
N ALA A 110 10.92 11.14 -0.81
CA ALA A 110 11.35 9.85 -1.34
C ALA A 110 12.34 10.05 -2.51
N ASP A 111 12.03 10.97 -3.42
CA ASP A 111 12.90 11.32 -4.55
C ASP A 111 14.23 11.91 -4.08
N LEU A 112 14.19 12.86 -3.14
CA LEU A 112 15.41 13.45 -2.57
C LEU A 112 16.33 12.40 -1.96
N LYS A 113 15.75 11.42 -1.27
CA LYS A 113 16.50 10.33 -0.61
C LYS A 113 16.76 9.13 -1.51
N LYS A 114 16.27 9.13 -2.74
CA LYS A 114 16.32 8.00 -3.70
C LYS A 114 15.73 6.72 -3.11
N LEU A 115 14.62 6.86 -2.39
CA LEU A 115 13.87 5.77 -1.81
C LEU A 115 12.62 5.47 -2.63
N VAL A 116 12.19 4.22 -2.59
CA VAL A 116 10.92 3.82 -3.19
C VAL A 116 9.78 4.16 -2.24
N LEU A 117 8.79 4.90 -2.73
CA LEU A 117 7.49 5.08 -2.11
C LEU A 117 6.44 4.44 -3.03
N PHE A 118 5.84 3.34 -2.59
CA PHE A 118 4.86 2.59 -3.36
C PHE A 118 3.51 2.58 -2.62
N VAL A 119 2.45 2.92 -3.36
CA VAL A 119 1.07 2.88 -2.84
C VAL A 119 0.36 1.65 -3.41
N ASP A 120 -0.33 0.90 -2.55
CA ASP A 120 -0.98 -0.37 -2.93
C ASP A 120 -2.29 -0.16 -3.71
N HIS A 121 -2.17 0.34 -4.92
CA HIS A 121 -3.25 0.37 -5.90
C HIS A 121 -3.33 -0.98 -6.62
N THR A 122 -4.02 -1.95 -6.04
CA THR A 122 -4.03 -3.35 -6.52
C THR A 122 -4.75 -3.56 -7.85
N PHE A 123 -5.79 -2.78 -8.15
CA PHE A 123 -6.65 -3.02 -9.33
C PHE A 123 -5.93 -2.95 -10.67
N PRO A 124 -4.99 -2.02 -10.94
CA PRO A 124 -4.21 -1.99 -12.18
C PRO A 124 -3.45 -3.30 -12.47
N TYR A 125 -3.15 -4.08 -11.45
CA TYR A 125 -2.43 -5.34 -11.57
C TYR A 125 -3.33 -6.56 -11.78
N THR A 126 -4.66 -6.40 -11.73
CA THR A 126 -5.60 -7.49 -11.98
C THR A 126 -5.63 -7.86 -13.45
N GLU A 127 -5.84 -9.15 -13.75
CA GLU A 127 -5.86 -9.64 -15.13
C GLU A 127 -6.97 -8.98 -15.96
N ALA A 128 -8.12 -8.66 -15.35
CA ALA A 128 -9.20 -7.96 -16.03
C ALA A 128 -8.78 -6.57 -16.52
N VAL A 129 -8.17 -5.75 -15.64
CA VAL A 129 -7.71 -4.40 -16.01
C VAL A 129 -6.56 -4.46 -17.03
N LYS A 130 -5.61 -5.39 -16.85
CA LYS A 130 -4.55 -5.62 -17.83
C LYS A 130 -5.11 -5.96 -19.22
N LYS A 131 -6.15 -6.83 -19.28
CA LYS A 131 -6.78 -7.18 -20.56
C LYS A 131 -7.49 -6.00 -21.20
N VAL A 132 -8.19 -5.18 -20.43
CA VAL A 132 -8.80 -3.95 -20.96
C VAL A 132 -7.72 -3.01 -21.49
N LYS A 133 -6.62 -2.83 -20.74
CA LYS A 133 -5.47 -2.02 -21.19
C LYS A 133 -4.90 -2.53 -22.52
N GLU A 134 -4.68 -3.83 -22.64
CA GLU A 134 -4.19 -4.46 -23.89
C GLU A 134 -5.13 -4.16 -25.09
N LEU A 135 -6.46 -4.27 -24.89
CA LEU A 135 -7.43 -3.99 -25.94
C LEU A 135 -7.45 -2.52 -26.36
N ILE A 136 -7.23 -1.59 -25.43
CA ILE A 136 -7.10 -0.16 -25.71
C ILE A 136 -5.78 0.10 -26.48
N ASP A 137 -4.66 -0.38 -25.96
CA ASP A 137 -3.33 -0.13 -26.52
C ASP A 137 -3.16 -0.75 -27.92
N SER A 138 -3.87 -1.83 -28.21
CA SER A 138 -3.88 -2.47 -29.55
C SER A 138 -4.89 -1.86 -30.52
N ASP A 139 -5.55 -0.75 -30.16
CA ASP A 139 -6.61 -0.11 -30.95
C ASP A 139 -7.80 -1.01 -31.29
N HIS A 140 -7.96 -2.12 -30.57
CA HIS A 140 -9.04 -3.09 -30.80
C HIS A 140 -10.43 -2.52 -30.53
N LEU A 141 -10.52 -1.53 -29.62
CA LEU A 141 -11.76 -0.84 -29.26
C LEU A 141 -11.95 0.46 -30.07
N GLY A 142 -10.98 0.87 -30.88
CA GLY A 142 -10.98 2.15 -31.55
C GLY A 142 -10.92 3.32 -30.57
N LYS A 143 -11.40 4.49 -30.99
CA LYS A 143 -11.38 5.71 -30.16
C LYS A 143 -12.34 5.55 -28.96
N ILE A 144 -11.78 5.63 -27.77
CA ILE A 144 -12.58 5.67 -26.53
C ILE A 144 -13.27 7.03 -26.42
N LEU A 145 -14.59 7.01 -26.22
CA LEU A 145 -15.42 8.22 -26.19
C LEU A 145 -15.76 8.65 -24.78
N TYR A 146 -16.00 7.70 -23.88
CA TYR A 146 -16.26 7.96 -22.45
C TYR A 146 -15.92 6.73 -21.62
N PHE A 147 -15.78 6.93 -20.33
CA PHE A 147 -15.61 5.87 -19.33
C PHE A 147 -16.67 6.04 -18.24
N ASP A 148 -17.34 4.96 -17.93
CA ASP A 148 -18.28 4.87 -16.80
C ASP A 148 -17.83 3.76 -15.86
N SER A 149 -17.84 4.03 -14.56
CA SER A 149 -17.49 3.06 -13.53
C SER A 149 -18.53 3.07 -12.42
N THR A 150 -19.07 1.92 -12.12
CA THR A 150 -20.02 1.72 -11.04
C THR A 150 -19.44 0.75 -10.02
N ARG A 151 -19.28 1.25 -8.79
CA ARG A 151 -18.79 0.45 -7.66
C ARG A 151 -19.88 0.33 -6.61
N ILE A 152 -20.57 -0.80 -6.63
CA ILE A 152 -21.63 -1.15 -5.70
C ILE A 152 -21.21 -2.40 -4.93
N ASN A 153 -20.79 -2.22 -3.69
CA ASN A 153 -20.41 -3.32 -2.82
C ASN A 153 -20.79 -2.98 -1.38
N LEU A 154 -21.57 -3.85 -0.76
CA LEU A 154 -21.82 -3.76 0.67
C LEU A 154 -20.59 -4.30 1.41
N GLY A 155 -19.62 -3.44 1.63
CA GLY A 155 -18.35 -3.75 2.31
C GLY A 155 -18.32 -3.30 3.76
N LEU A 156 -17.12 -3.31 4.33
CA LEU A 156 -16.87 -2.76 5.65
C LEU A 156 -16.90 -1.24 5.60
N PHE A 157 -17.71 -0.61 6.45
CA PHE A 157 -17.68 0.84 6.60
C PHE A 157 -16.39 1.29 7.28
N GLN A 158 -15.68 2.22 6.65
CA GLN A 158 -14.53 2.89 7.24
C GLN A 158 -15.01 4.12 8.01
N PHE A 159 -14.63 4.23 9.29
CA PHE A 159 -15.04 5.35 10.12
C PHE A 159 -14.11 6.57 10.01
N ASP A 160 -12.90 6.39 9.52
CA ASP A 160 -11.85 7.39 9.40
C ASP A 160 -11.72 7.99 7.99
N SER A 161 -12.61 7.58 7.06
CA SER A 161 -12.55 7.97 5.66
C SER A 161 -13.96 8.05 5.05
N ASN A 162 -14.15 8.88 4.05
CA ASN A 162 -15.39 8.90 3.26
C ASN A 162 -15.28 7.97 2.04
N VAL A 163 -16.40 7.72 1.37
CA VAL A 163 -16.48 6.80 0.22
C VAL A 163 -15.56 7.18 -0.95
N ILE A 164 -15.26 8.45 -1.13
CA ILE A 164 -14.36 8.91 -2.19
C ILE A 164 -12.93 8.43 -1.91
N TRP A 165 -12.44 8.66 -0.70
CA TRP A 165 -11.09 8.22 -0.29
C TRP A 165 -10.98 6.71 -0.13
N ASP A 166 -12.07 6.03 0.24
CA ASP A 166 -12.04 4.58 0.41
C ASP A 166 -12.20 3.81 -0.91
N LEU A 167 -13.20 4.18 -1.73
CA LEU A 167 -13.57 3.41 -2.92
C LEU A 167 -13.18 4.08 -4.25
N ALA A 168 -13.42 5.38 -4.43
CA ALA A 168 -13.20 6.02 -5.72
C ALA A 168 -11.72 6.04 -6.11
N ILE A 169 -10.80 6.00 -5.16
CA ILE A 169 -9.36 5.91 -5.42
C ILE A 169 -8.99 4.68 -6.26
N HIS A 170 -9.73 3.59 -6.15
CA HIS A 170 -9.52 2.41 -6.97
C HIS A 170 -9.89 2.68 -8.44
N ASP A 171 -11.04 3.33 -8.66
CA ASP A 171 -11.50 3.64 -10.02
C ASP A 171 -10.60 4.70 -10.67
N LEU A 172 -10.15 5.69 -9.90
CA LEU A 172 -9.17 6.66 -10.36
C LEU A 172 -7.84 5.99 -10.78
N SER A 173 -7.35 5.04 -9.99
CA SER A 173 -6.12 4.30 -10.33
C SER A 173 -6.29 3.45 -11.59
N ILE A 174 -7.46 2.88 -11.83
CA ILE A 174 -7.79 2.16 -13.07
C ILE A 174 -7.80 3.11 -14.25
N ILE A 175 -8.52 4.25 -14.15
CA ILE A 175 -8.63 5.24 -15.23
C ILE A 175 -7.23 5.75 -15.64
N ILE A 176 -6.42 6.18 -14.66
CA ILE A 176 -5.06 6.66 -14.91
C ILE A 176 -4.21 5.59 -15.59
N ASN A 177 -4.33 4.33 -15.15
CA ASN A 177 -3.61 3.22 -15.75
C ASN A 177 -4.06 2.93 -17.19
N LEU A 178 -5.37 2.97 -17.47
CA LEU A 178 -5.91 2.66 -18.79
C LEU A 178 -5.56 3.73 -19.82
N PHE A 179 -5.64 5.00 -19.46
CA PHE A 179 -5.51 6.12 -20.41
C PHE A 179 -4.16 6.84 -20.35
N ASN A 180 -3.34 6.58 -19.32
CA ASN A 180 -2.09 7.32 -19.03
C ASN A 180 -2.29 8.84 -18.93
N GLU A 181 -3.49 9.27 -18.56
CA GLU A 181 -3.86 10.68 -18.42
C GLU A 181 -4.57 10.91 -17.11
N MET A 182 -4.39 12.11 -16.54
CA MET A 182 -5.14 12.52 -15.36
C MET A 182 -6.53 13.00 -15.78
N PRO A 183 -7.61 12.59 -15.10
CA PRO A 183 -8.93 13.17 -15.30
C PRO A 183 -8.91 14.68 -15.07
N ILE A 184 -9.62 15.42 -15.92
CA ILE A 184 -9.74 16.89 -15.83
C ILE A 184 -10.95 17.23 -14.97
#